data_d1a489a899e169f45c23ab3dbebd4617
#
_entry.id   d1a489a899e169f45c23ab3dbebd4617
#
_cell.length_a   1.000
_cell.length_b   1.000
_cell.length_c   1.000
_cell.angle_alpha   90.00
_cell.angle_beta   90.00
_cell.angle_gamma   90.00
#
_symmetry.space_group_name_H-M   'P 1'
#
loop_
_entity.id
_entity.type
_entity.pdbx_description
1 polymer ?
#
loop_
_entity_poly.entity_id
_entity_poly.type
_entity_poly.pdbx_seq_one_letter_code
_entity_poly.pdbx_strand_id
1 'polypeptide(L)'
;MAVPNGFDKIIFYILTVPFFERADAVTGELINPQAGAPFFLATAATTMDFEVEMIITSEAGFLLMRDNAKKVKVRPGVEQTVYDFIKMAKEAGVKVYLCVPSLDLTEEYKREDVNTELCDGIIGGAAFLDKVMSGEYAVITL
;
A
#
# COMPACT_ATOMS: atom_id res chain seq x y z
N MET A 1 -19.30 14.28 -1.15
CA MET A 1 -18.92 15.46 -1.96
C MET A 1 -18.82 15.05 -3.42
N ALA A 2 -19.47 15.75 -4.32
CA ALA A 2 -19.36 15.50 -5.75
C ALA A 2 -17.97 15.91 -6.24
N VAL A 3 -17.28 15.02 -6.94
CA VAL A 3 -15.97 15.31 -7.54
C VAL A 3 -16.20 15.91 -8.91
N PRO A 4 -15.45 16.96 -9.33
CA PRO A 4 -15.68 17.64 -10.60
C PRO A 4 -15.67 16.76 -11.86
N ASN A 5 -14.95 15.64 -11.82
CA ASN A 5 -14.87 14.67 -12.93
C ASN A 5 -15.80 13.46 -12.74
N GLY A 6 -16.66 13.46 -11.71
CA GLY A 6 -17.68 12.43 -11.49
C GLY A 6 -17.20 11.14 -10.83
N PHE A 7 -15.93 11.04 -10.40
CA PHE A 7 -15.44 9.89 -9.68
C PHE A 7 -15.69 10.02 -8.18
N ASP A 8 -16.23 8.98 -7.58
CA ASP A 8 -16.36 8.81 -6.12
C ASP A 8 -15.51 7.65 -5.58
N LYS A 9 -14.81 6.96 -6.46
CA LYS A 9 -13.91 5.84 -6.16
C LYS A 9 -12.50 6.15 -6.63
N ILE A 10 -11.53 5.79 -5.80
CA ILE A 10 -10.10 6.01 -6.10
C ILE A 10 -9.34 4.71 -5.93
N ILE A 11 -8.48 4.39 -6.89
CA ILE A 11 -7.46 3.38 -6.77
C ILE A 11 -6.10 4.06 -6.63
N PHE A 12 -5.40 3.78 -5.54
CA PHE A 12 -3.97 4.06 -5.41
C PHE A 12 -3.20 2.81 -5.85
N TYR A 13 -2.49 2.96 -6.97
CA TYR A 13 -1.68 1.89 -7.53
C TYR A 13 -0.22 2.11 -7.15
N ILE A 14 0.32 1.25 -6.28
CA ILE A 14 1.63 1.39 -5.70
C ILE A 14 2.58 0.39 -6.35
N LEU A 15 3.43 0.90 -7.23
CA LEU A 15 4.43 0.12 -7.96
C LEU A 15 5.74 0.04 -7.22
N THR A 16 6.17 1.17 -6.71
CA THR A 16 7.45 1.31 -6.05
C THR A 16 7.26 2.05 -4.74
N VAL A 17 7.50 1.35 -3.66
CA VAL A 17 8.00 2.02 -2.48
C VAL A 17 9.50 1.89 -2.65
N PRO A 18 10.24 2.98 -2.85
CA PRO A 18 11.67 2.87 -3.01
C PRO A 18 12.26 2.25 -1.76
N PHE A 19 12.68 1.02 -1.89
CA PHE A 19 13.50 0.36 -0.90
C PHE A 19 14.88 0.98 -0.94
N PHE A 20 15.00 2.11 -0.32
CA PHE A 20 16.32 2.52 0.09
C PHE A 20 16.58 1.83 1.42
N GLU A 21 17.41 0.84 1.37
CA GLU A 21 18.12 0.30 2.51
C GLU A 21 18.95 1.40 3.18
N ARG A 22 18.28 2.40 3.71
CA ARG A 22 18.90 3.23 4.71
C ARG A 22 18.65 2.56 6.04
N ALA A 23 19.52 1.62 6.35
CA ALA A 23 19.71 1.30 7.73
C ALA A 23 20.22 2.58 8.41
N ASP A 24 19.51 3.04 9.43
CA ASP A 24 20.06 4.06 10.32
C ASP A 24 21.41 3.54 10.83
N ALA A 25 22.48 4.32 10.63
CA ALA A 25 23.83 3.89 10.96
C ALA A 25 24.02 3.64 12.48
N VAL A 26 23.13 4.18 13.30
CA VAL A 26 23.19 4.04 14.76
C VAL A 26 22.30 2.90 15.26
N THR A 27 21.10 2.75 14.72
CA THR A 27 20.11 1.79 15.23
C THR A 27 19.94 0.55 14.36
N GLY A 28 20.41 0.55 13.12
CA GLY A 28 20.18 -0.51 12.14
C GLY A 28 18.74 -0.57 11.62
N GLU A 29 17.90 0.42 11.95
CA GLU A 29 16.52 0.48 11.51
C GLU A 29 16.42 0.77 10.01
N LEU A 30 15.43 0.16 9.35
CA LEU A 30 15.09 0.49 7.96
C LEU A 30 14.31 1.79 7.95
N ILE A 31 14.84 2.81 7.28
CA ILE A 31 14.21 4.12 7.18
C ILE A 31 13.82 4.38 5.73
N ASN A 32 12.53 4.63 5.50
CA ASN A 32 12.03 5.04 4.19
C ASN A 32 11.02 6.18 4.36
N PRO A 33 11.43 7.44 4.14
CA PRO A 33 10.55 8.60 4.32
C PRO A 33 9.33 8.60 3.40
N GLN A 34 9.38 7.88 2.28
CA GLN A 34 8.30 7.85 1.30
C GLN A 34 7.28 6.74 1.54
N ALA A 35 7.60 5.79 2.42
CA ALA A 35 6.77 4.59 2.59
C ALA A 35 5.43 4.85 3.28
N GLY A 36 5.31 5.92 4.04
CA GLY A 36 4.06 6.26 4.75
C GLY A 36 3.08 7.09 3.92
N ALA A 37 3.58 7.87 2.98
CA ALA A 37 2.79 8.86 2.25
C ALA A 37 1.59 8.26 1.47
N PRO A 38 1.71 7.15 0.74
CA PRO A 38 0.58 6.57 0.02
C PRO A 38 -0.57 6.18 0.96
N PHE A 39 -0.26 5.60 2.10
CA PHE A 39 -1.26 5.19 3.09
C PHE A 39 -1.93 6.38 3.77
N PHE A 40 -1.16 7.43 4.03
CA PHE A 40 -1.69 8.68 4.55
C PHE A 40 -2.66 9.33 3.55
N LEU A 41 -2.30 9.40 2.27
CA LEU A 41 -3.17 9.95 1.22
C LEU A 41 -4.46 9.13 1.07
N ALA A 42 -4.36 7.82 1.10
CA ALA A 42 -5.51 6.93 1.05
C ALA A 42 -6.45 7.17 2.24
N THR A 43 -5.88 7.31 3.43
CA THR A 43 -6.65 7.64 4.64
C THR A 43 -7.37 9.00 4.49
N ALA A 44 -6.65 10.01 4.00
CA ALA A 44 -7.23 11.34 3.77
C ALA A 44 -8.39 11.29 2.76
N ALA A 45 -8.25 10.48 1.71
CA ALA A 45 -9.31 10.33 0.70
C ALA A 45 -10.61 9.77 1.30
N THR A 46 -10.52 8.85 2.27
CA THR A 46 -11.72 8.34 2.95
C THR A 46 -12.45 9.41 3.74
N THR A 47 -11.72 10.38 4.30
CA THR A 47 -12.34 11.52 5.02
C THR A 47 -13.07 12.47 4.09
N MET A 48 -12.81 12.38 2.80
CA MET A 48 -13.49 13.14 1.74
C MET A 48 -14.65 12.35 1.11
N ASP A 49 -15.08 11.28 1.74
CA ASP A 49 -16.16 10.39 1.31
C ASP A 49 -15.87 9.60 0.02
N PHE A 50 -14.60 9.46 -0.36
CA PHE A 50 -14.22 8.55 -1.44
C PHE A 50 -14.19 7.11 -0.95
N GLU A 51 -14.59 6.20 -1.81
CA GLU A 51 -14.34 4.77 -1.67
C GLU A 51 -12.92 4.48 -2.18
N VAL A 52 -12.05 3.97 -1.33
CA VAL A 52 -10.62 3.88 -1.60
C VAL A 52 -10.14 2.45 -1.61
N GLU A 53 -9.46 2.06 -2.67
CA GLU A 53 -8.71 0.81 -2.76
C GLU A 53 -7.23 1.14 -3.00
N MET A 54 -6.36 0.35 -2.41
CA MET A 54 -4.92 0.35 -2.69
C MET A 54 -4.55 -0.97 -3.33
N ILE A 55 -3.85 -0.92 -4.45
CA ILE A 55 -3.34 -2.11 -5.12
C ILE A 55 -1.82 -2.02 -5.10
N ILE A 56 -1.21 -2.89 -4.33
CA ILE A 56 0.23 -2.91 -4.07
C ILE A 56 0.85 -4.00 -4.91
N THR A 57 1.82 -3.62 -5.74
CA THR A 57 2.46 -4.53 -6.69
C THR A 57 3.98 -4.39 -6.67
N SER A 58 4.65 -5.26 -7.40
CA SER A 58 6.11 -5.25 -7.54
C SER A 58 6.83 -5.25 -6.19
N GLU A 59 7.88 -4.50 -6.06
CA GLU A 59 8.68 -4.42 -4.84
C GLU A 59 7.90 -3.91 -3.63
N ALA A 60 6.91 -3.07 -3.84
CA ALA A 60 6.07 -2.56 -2.76
C ALA A 60 5.32 -3.67 -2.02
N GLY A 61 5.10 -4.80 -2.65
CA GLY A 61 4.49 -5.98 -2.03
C GLY A 61 5.24 -6.51 -0.81
N PHE A 62 6.52 -6.21 -0.69
CA PHE A 62 7.31 -6.53 0.51
C PHE A 62 6.65 -6.06 1.79
N LEU A 63 6.00 -4.91 1.78
CA LEU A 63 5.34 -4.33 2.97
C LEU A 63 4.18 -5.19 3.47
N LEU A 64 3.59 -5.99 2.61
CA LEU A 64 2.47 -6.85 2.97
C LEU A 64 2.90 -8.28 3.34
N MET A 65 4.21 -8.56 3.32
CA MET A 65 4.75 -9.86 3.65
C MET A 65 5.14 -9.94 5.13
N ARG A 66 4.64 -10.96 5.84
CA ARG A 66 4.98 -11.20 7.25
C ARG A 66 4.87 -9.92 8.09
N ASP A 67 5.88 -9.61 8.87
CA ASP A 67 5.96 -8.41 9.72
C ASP A 67 6.88 -7.33 9.13
N ASN A 68 7.11 -7.35 7.82
CA ASN A 68 8.05 -6.42 7.20
C ASN A 68 7.67 -4.95 7.42
N ALA A 69 6.38 -4.61 7.39
CA ALA A 69 5.93 -3.24 7.62
C ALA A 69 6.29 -2.72 9.02
N LYS A 70 6.42 -3.59 10.01
CA LYS A 70 6.83 -3.23 11.37
C LYS A 70 8.32 -2.90 11.47
N LYS A 71 9.10 -3.26 10.47
CA LYS A 71 10.55 -3.03 10.43
C LYS A 71 10.94 -1.72 9.75
N VAL A 72 9.99 -1.05 9.11
CA VAL A 72 10.24 0.16 8.31
C VAL A 72 9.66 1.37 9.02
N LYS A 73 10.49 2.39 9.21
CA LYS A 73 10.09 3.68 9.77
C LYS A 73 10.22 4.78 8.72
N VAL A 74 9.45 5.84 8.87
CA VAL A 74 9.50 6.97 7.94
C VAL A 74 10.61 7.97 8.29
N ARG A 75 11.07 7.95 9.53
CA ARG A 75 12.21 8.78 10.00
C ARG A 75 12.83 8.18 11.25
N PRO A 76 14.12 8.49 11.52
CA PRO A 76 14.77 8.07 12.76
C PRO A 76 14.11 8.67 14.01
N GLY A 77 14.16 7.94 15.11
CA GLY A 77 13.73 8.44 16.43
C GLY A 77 12.23 8.47 16.67
N VAL A 78 11.40 8.00 15.72
CA VAL A 78 9.97 7.79 15.93
C VAL A 78 9.66 6.31 16.10
N GLU A 79 8.72 5.99 16.97
CA GLU A 79 8.28 4.60 17.16
C GLU A 79 7.33 4.14 16.05
N GLN A 80 6.61 5.06 15.42
CA GLN A 80 5.65 4.77 14.39
C GLN A 80 6.32 4.13 13.17
N THR A 81 5.78 3.00 12.74
CA THR A 81 6.25 2.23 11.60
C THR A 81 5.27 2.32 10.42
N VAL A 82 5.69 1.83 9.26
CA VAL A 82 4.79 1.73 8.10
C VAL A 82 3.57 0.84 8.39
N TYR A 83 3.73 -0.16 9.24
CA TYR A 83 2.60 -0.96 9.74
C TYR A 83 1.50 -0.08 10.34
N ASP A 84 1.86 0.91 11.14
CA ASP A 84 0.88 1.81 11.77
C ASP A 84 0.13 2.64 10.73
N PHE A 85 0.81 3.09 9.67
CA PHE A 85 0.17 3.81 8.56
C PHE A 85 -0.80 2.93 7.78
N ILE A 86 -0.42 1.69 7.50
CA ILE A 86 -1.31 0.73 6.81
C ILE A 86 -2.53 0.44 7.68
N LYS A 87 -2.33 0.20 8.96
CA LYS A 87 -3.42 -0.04 9.91
C LYS A 87 -4.39 1.13 9.97
N MET A 88 -3.87 2.35 10.06
CA MET A 88 -4.68 3.57 10.05
C MET A 88 -5.55 3.64 8.79
N ALA A 89 -4.99 3.35 7.63
CA ALA A 89 -5.73 3.33 6.37
C ALA A 89 -6.84 2.27 6.39
N LYS A 90 -6.54 1.07 6.87
CA LYS A 90 -7.53 -0.01 6.96
C LYS A 90 -8.66 0.31 7.94
N GLU A 91 -8.35 0.88 9.08
CA GLU A 91 -9.34 1.33 10.06
C GLU A 91 -10.24 2.44 9.52
N ALA A 92 -9.72 3.25 8.61
CA ALA A 92 -10.50 4.27 7.90
C ALA A 92 -11.39 3.70 6.78
N GLY A 93 -11.27 2.41 6.47
CA GLY A 93 -12.09 1.74 5.45
C GLY A 93 -11.40 1.50 4.12
N VAL A 94 -10.12 1.80 4.00
CA VAL A 94 -9.34 1.52 2.79
C VAL A 94 -9.20 0.01 2.60
N LYS A 95 -9.47 -0.48 1.39
CA LYS A 95 -9.19 -1.86 0.99
C LYS A 95 -7.79 -1.95 0.42
N VAL A 96 -7.02 -2.93 0.88
CA VAL A 96 -5.63 -3.14 0.47
C VAL A 96 -5.50 -4.50 -0.20
N TYR A 97 -5.06 -4.51 -1.43
CA TYR A 97 -4.86 -5.73 -2.22
C TYR A 97 -3.41 -5.87 -2.66
N LEU A 98 -2.94 -7.11 -2.68
CA LEU A 98 -1.64 -7.47 -3.25
C LEU A 98 -1.83 -7.97 -4.67
N CYS A 99 -1.07 -7.42 -5.61
CA CYS A 99 -1.08 -7.90 -6.98
C CYS A 99 -0.18 -9.13 -7.14
N VAL A 100 -0.65 -10.13 -7.89
CA VAL A 100 0.06 -11.41 -8.10
C VAL A 100 1.53 -11.24 -8.51
N PRO A 101 1.93 -10.32 -9.40
CA PRO A 101 3.33 -10.13 -9.75
C PRO A 101 4.27 -9.92 -8.56
N SER A 102 3.79 -9.38 -7.45
CA SER A 102 4.61 -9.24 -6.25
C SER A 102 5.08 -10.58 -5.67
N LEU A 103 4.31 -11.65 -5.91
CA LEU A 103 4.66 -13.00 -5.47
C LEU A 103 5.59 -13.70 -6.47
N ASP A 104 5.42 -13.38 -7.75
CA ASP A 104 6.15 -14.04 -8.84
C ASP A 104 7.56 -13.48 -9.02
N LEU A 105 7.81 -12.24 -8.60
CA LEU A 105 9.09 -11.56 -8.76
C LEU A 105 10.15 -11.99 -7.74
N THR A 106 9.77 -12.71 -6.72
CA THR A 106 10.68 -13.16 -5.67
C THR A 106 10.41 -14.61 -5.30
N GLU A 107 11.48 -15.37 -5.11
CA GLU A 107 11.39 -16.73 -4.58
C GLU A 107 11.30 -16.73 -3.04
N GLU A 108 11.51 -15.59 -2.41
CA GLU A 108 11.55 -15.44 -0.96
C GLU A 108 10.18 -15.57 -0.29
N TYR A 109 9.13 -15.06 -0.95
CA TYR A 109 7.79 -15.01 -0.38
C TYR A 109 6.78 -15.84 -1.17
N LYS A 110 5.86 -16.47 -0.42
CA LYS A 110 4.74 -17.25 -0.95
C LYS A 110 3.42 -16.65 -0.48
N ARG A 111 2.31 -17.14 -1.01
CA ARG A 111 0.96 -16.70 -0.61
C ARG A 111 0.72 -16.78 0.90
N GLU A 112 1.25 -17.80 1.55
CA GLU A 112 1.14 -18.00 3.00
C GLU A 112 1.90 -16.97 3.82
N ASP A 113 2.85 -16.23 3.21
CA ASP A 113 3.61 -15.17 3.86
C ASP A 113 2.87 -13.82 3.85
N VAL A 114 1.77 -13.71 3.12
CA VAL A 114 0.98 -12.48 3.06
C VAL A 114 0.32 -12.22 4.41
N ASN A 115 0.52 -11.02 4.93
CA ASN A 115 -0.07 -10.59 6.18
C ASN A 115 -1.55 -10.28 5.99
N THR A 116 -2.42 -11.18 6.44
CA THR A 116 -3.88 -11.08 6.27
C THR A 116 -4.51 -9.98 7.12
N GLU A 117 -3.82 -9.49 8.14
CA GLU A 117 -4.26 -8.32 8.90
C GLU A 117 -4.19 -7.04 8.06
N LEU A 118 -3.17 -6.92 7.20
CA LEU A 118 -2.93 -5.74 6.37
C LEU A 118 -3.49 -5.87 4.97
N CYS A 119 -3.68 -7.07 4.47
CA CYS A 119 -4.07 -7.35 3.10
C CYS A 119 -5.45 -8.00 3.05
N ASP A 120 -6.37 -7.37 2.32
CA ASP A 120 -7.75 -7.88 2.17
C ASP A 120 -7.86 -9.00 1.14
N GLY A 121 -6.89 -9.12 0.26
CA GLY A 121 -6.88 -10.18 -0.75
C GLY A 121 -5.78 -10.02 -1.78
N ILE A 122 -5.68 -11.03 -2.65
CA ILE A 122 -4.73 -11.06 -3.75
C ILE A 122 -5.52 -10.88 -5.05
N ILE A 123 -5.07 -9.99 -5.91
CA ILE A 123 -5.74 -9.64 -7.17
C ILE A 123 -4.79 -9.90 -8.34
N GLY A 124 -5.33 -10.48 -9.42
CA GLY A 124 -4.58 -10.65 -10.66
C GLY A 124 -4.61 -9.41 -11.53
N GLY A 125 -3.69 -9.36 -12.50
CA GLY A 125 -3.59 -8.23 -13.42
C GLY A 125 -4.87 -7.99 -14.24
N ALA A 126 -5.56 -9.05 -14.66
CA ALA A 126 -6.82 -8.94 -15.39
C ALA A 126 -7.92 -8.29 -14.54
N ALA A 127 -8.05 -8.69 -13.29
CA ALA A 127 -9.02 -8.09 -12.37
C ALA A 127 -8.70 -6.61 -12.07
N PHE A 128 -7.42 -6.26 -11.96
CA PHE A 128 -7.00 -4.87 -11.85
C PHE A 128 -7.38 -4.06 -13.09
N LEU A 129 -7.09 -4.57 -14.27
CA LEU A 129 -7.43 -3.90 -15.53
C LEU A 129 -8.94 -3.71 -15.69
N ASP A 130 -9.75 -4.69 -15.29
CA ASP A 130 -11.21 -4.56 -15.30
C ASP A 130 -11.68 -3.38 -14.45
N LYS A 131 -11.09 -3.19 -13.27
CA LYS A 131 -11.38 -2.04 -12.41
C LYS A 131 -11.00 -0.72 -13.10
N VAL A 132 -9.80 -0.63 -13.67
CA VAL A 132 -9.32 0.58 -14.35
C VAL A 132 -10.20 0.90 -15.56
N MET A 133 -10.52 -0.10 -16.35
CA MET A 133 -11.28 0.07 -17.60
C MET A 133 -12.79 0.25 -17.37
N SER A 134 -13.28 0.01 -16.16
CA SER A 134 -14.70 0.25 -15.82
C SER A 134 -15.11 1.72 -15.94
N GLY A 135 -14.14 2.63 -15.84
CA GLY A 135 -14.41 4.07 -15.83
C GLY A 135 -15.00 4.57 -14.50
N GLU A 136 -15.09 3.71 -13.49
CA GLU A 136 -15.67 4.06 -12.19
C GLU A 136 -14.65 4.65 -11.20
N TYR A 137 -13.36 4.46 -11.47
CA TYR A 137 -12.27 4.82 -10.56
C TYR A 137 -11.39 5.92 -11.13
N ALA A 138 -11.03 6.88 -10.31
CA ALA A 138 -9.82 7.67 -10.54
C ALA A 138 -8.61 6.81 -10.12
N VAL A 139 -7.55 6.80 -10.91
CA VAL A 139 -6.36 6.01 -10.62
C VAL A 139 -5.17 6.93 -10.37
N ILE A 140 -4.53 6.75 -9.24
CA ILE A 140 -3.32 7.47 -8.85
C ILE A 140 -2.20 6.45 -8.72
N THR A 141 -1.14 6.60 -9.50
CA THR A 141 0.03 5.73 -9.47
C THR A 141 1.15 6.39 -8.68
N LEU A 142 1.70 5.64 -7.75
CA LEU A 142 2.79 6.08 -6.87
C LEU A 142 3.98 5.11 -6.88
#